data_27a0e067da110077eebe6aea0fe53c19
#
_entry.id   27a0e067da110077eebe6aea0fe53c19
#
_cell.length_a   1.000
_cell.length_b   1.000
_cell.length_c   1.000
_cell.angle_alpha   90.00
_cell.angle_beta   90.00
_cell.angle_gamma   90.00
#
_symmetry.space_group_name_H-M   'P 1'
#
loop_
_entity.id
_entity.type
_entity.pdbx_description
1 polymer ?
#
loop_
_entity_poly.entity_id
_entity_poly.type
_entity_poly.pdbx_seq_one_letter_code
_entity_poly.pdbx_strand_id
1 'polypeptide(L)'
;MGRAPSGRPTSFDIAYLAGVSQPTVSRALRGDRSVSRATREKIERIARELNYAVDKNASSLRSQRSNTIALLFFEDPTPDDSMINPFFLSMLGSITRAAANHGLDLLISFQRMEDDWHVVYHDSHRADGLILLGYGDYAVYQQRLRQLRAQGTHFARWGSVSSDLAGGTVGSDNLGAGRAVGEHLIARGCRRIAFLGNADAHYPEFANRYEGLGMAMREAGIEP
;
A
#
# COMPACT_ATOMS: atom_id res chain seq x y z
N MET A 1 10.48 -4.65 49.81
CA MET A 1 9.46 -3.80 49.16
C MET A 1 10.12 -3.11 47.99
N GLY A 2 9.93 -3.63 46.77
CA GLY A 2 10.51 -3.09 45.53
C GLY A 2 9.79 -1.82 45.13
N ARG A 3 10.56 -0.78 44.83
CA ARG A 3 10.11 0.52 44.31
C ARG A 3 9.31 0.32 43.04
N ALA A 4 8.05 0.76 43.03
CA ALA A 4 7.26 0.78 41.78
C ALA A 4 8.02 1.56 40.71
N PRO A 5 8.12 1.07 39.46
CA PRO A 5 8.81 1.76 38.40
C PRO A 5 8.13 3.10 38.14
N SER A 6 8.89 4.19 38.26
CA SER A 6 8.44 5.57 38.02
C SER A 6 8.44 5.91 36.54
N GLY A 7 8.02 4.99 35.65
CA GLY A 7 8.01 5.14 34.22
C GLY A 7 7.17 4.08 33.52
N ARG A 8 7.09 4.16 32.19
CA ARG A 8 6.40 3.16 31.36
C ARG A 8 7.07 1.79 31.55
N PRO A 9 6.32 0.72 31.84
CA PRO A 9 6.90 -0.62 32.04
C PRO A 9 7.76 -1.05 30.85
N THR A 10 8.86 -1.71 31.12
CA THR A 10 9.82 -2.18 30.13
C THR A 10 9.91 -3.71 30.11
N SER A 11 10.50 -4.28 29.07
CA SER A 11 10.78 -5.72 29.01
C SER A 11 11.76 -6.18 30.10
N PHE A 12 12.55 -5.28 30.67
CA PHE A 12 13.44 -5.57 31.81
C PHE A 12 12.66 -5.74 33.11
N ASP A 13 11.58 -4.97 33.32
CA ASP A 13 10.73 -5.11 34.49
C ASP A 13 10.01 -6.45 34.46
N ILE A 14 9.53 -6.88 33.30
CA ILE A 14 8.94 -8.22 33.12
C ILE A 14 9.98 -9.31 33.36
N ALA A 15 11.19 -9.15 32.84
CA ALA A 15 12.28 -10.11 33.03
C ALA A 15 12.60 -10.31 34.54
N TYR A 16 12.68 -9.20 35.25
CA TYR A 16 12.90 -9.22 36.71
C TYR A 16 11.78 -9.93 37.46
N LEU A 17 10.52 -9.58 37.18
CA LEU A 17 9.36 -10.19 37.83
C LEU A 17 9.13 -11.67 37.47
N ALA A 18 9.47 -12.03 36.25
CA ALA A 18 9.37 -13.41 35.78
C ALA A 18 10.54 -14.29 36.21
N GLY A 19 11.66 -13.72 36.67
CA GLY A 19 12.89 -14.43 37.00
C GLY A 19 13.59 -15.05 35.80
N VAL A 20 13.54 -14.36 34.62
CA VAL A 20 14.15 -14.80 33.36
C VAL A 20 14.97 -13.68 32.75
N SER A 21 15.74 -13.99 31.71
CA SER A 21 16.47 -12.98 30.97
C SER A 21 15.57 -12.16 30.02
N GLN A 22 15.90 -10.91 29.77
CA GLN A 22 15.19 -10.05 28.81
C GLN A 22 15.04 -10.72 27.41
N PRO A 23 16.06 -11.40 26.84
CA PRO A 23 15.87 -12.15 25.60
C PRO A 23 14.80 -13.25 25.69
N THR A 24 14.64 -13.88 26.85
CA THR A 24 13.59 -14.89 27.10
C THR A 24 12.20 -14.24 27.07
N VAL A 25 12.02 -13.05 27.69
CA VAL A 25 10.79 -12.28 27.61
C VAL A 25 10.45 -11.95 26.16
N SER A 26 11.43 -11.44 25.43
CA SER A 26 11.26 -11.08 24.01
C SER A 26 10.86 -12.28 23.15
N ARG A 27 11.45 -13.46 23.36
CA ARG A 27 11.09 -14.70 22.67
C ARG A 27 9.67 -15.17 23.06
N ALA A 28 9.34 -15.16 24.35
CA ALA A 28 8.04 -15.56 24.84
C ALA A 28 6.91 -14.73 24.23
N LEU A 29 7.03 -13.39 24.24
CA LEU A 29 6.03 -12.48 23.71
C LEU A 29 5.86 -12.56 22.19
N ARG A 30 6.85 -13.09 21.45
CA ARG A 30 6.76 -13.40 20.01
C ARG A 30 6.24 -14.80 19.71
N GLY A 31 5.92 -15.59 20.73
CA GLY A 31 5.44 -16.95 20.52
C GLY A 31 6.53 -17.97 20.13
N ASP A 32 7.81 -17.66 20.34
CA ASP A 32 8.93 -18.55 20.00
C ASP A 32 8.82 -19.90 20.74
N ARG A 33 8.93 -20.99 19.97
CA ARG A 33 8.79 -22.35 20.49
C ARG A 33 9.92 -22.78 21.42
N SER A 34 11.04 -22.07 21.45
CA SER A 34 12.16 -22.34 22.38
C SER A 34 11.83 -22.00 23.82
N VAL A 35 10.74 -21.24 24.10
CA VAL A 35 10.27 -20.91 25.43
C VAL A 35 9.17 -21.86 25.84
N SER A 36 9.32 -22.51 27.02
CA SER A 36 8.32 -23.43 27.55
C SER A 36 6.95 -22.75 27.69
N ARG A 37 5.88 -23.53 27.54
CA ARG A 37 4.50 -23.02 27.67
C ARG A 37 4.28 -22.35 29.03
N ALA A 38 4.73 -22.99 30.15
CA ALA A 38 4.59 -22.46 31.51
C ALA A 38 5.30 -21.09 31.67
N THR A 39 6.53 -20.95 31.09
CA THR A 39 7.28 -19.70 31.14
C THR A 39 6.60 -18.61 30.31
N ARG A 40 6.06 -18.97 29.15
CA ARG A 40 5.33 -18.04 28.30
C ARG A 40 4.08 -17.51 29.00
N GLU A 41 3.23 -18.38 29.51
CA GLU A 41 2.01 -18.03 30.26
C GLU A 41 2.31 -17.11 31.45
N LYS A 42 3.42 -17.36 32.17
CA LYS A 42 3.88 -16.49 33.27
C LYS A 42 4.24 -15.09 32.75
N ILE A 43 5.01 -15.01 31.70
CA ILE A 43 5.46 -13.73 31.07
C ILE A 43 4.27 -12.93 30.56
N GLU A 44 3.35 -13.58 29.85
CA GLU A 44 2.15 -12.94 29.29
C GLU A 44 1.21 -12.40 30.38
N ARG A 45 1.09 -13.11 31.48
CA ARG A 45 0.32 -12.65 32.66
C ARG A 45 0.94 -11.38 33.23
N ILE A 46 2.26 -11.38 33.52
CA ILE A 46 2.97 -10.22 34.06
C ILE A 46 2.88 -9.04 33.09
N ALA A 47 3.01 -9.27 31.79
CA ALA A 47 2.87 -8.23 30.79
C ALA A 47 1.48 -7.58 30.82
N ARG A 48 0.41 -8.37 30.95
CA ARG A 48 -0.96 -7.86 31.12
C ARG A 48 -1.14 -7.07 32.41
N GLU A 49 -0.65 -7.59 33.55
CA GLU A 49 -0.73 -6.94 34.87
C GLU A 49 -0.03 -5.57 34.88
N LEU A 50 1.08 -5.44 34.11
CA LEU A 50 1.82 -4.19 33.96
C LEU A 50 1.27 -3.29 32.85
N ASN A 51 0.23 -3.68 32.12
CA ASN A 51 -0.21 -3.00 30.89
C ASN A 51 0.95 -2.77 29.90
N TYR A 52 1.89 -3.73 29.83
CA TYR A 52 3.03 -3.65 28.95
C TYR A 52 2.60 -3.93 27.50
N ALA A 53 2.81 -2.97 26.63
CA ALA A 53 2.73 -3.17 25.20
C ALA A 53 4.15 -3.29 24.62
N VAL A 54 4.38 -4.30 23.78
CA VAL A 54 5.67 -4.44 23.09
C VAL A 54 5.91 -3.18 22.27
N ASP A 55 7.05 -2.52 22.50
CA ASP A 55 7.45 -1.38 21.69
C ASP A 55 7.75 -1.87 20.26
N LYS A 56 6.83 -1.56 19.34
CA LYS A 56 6.94 -1.92 17.94
C LYS A 56 8.22 -1.33 17.32
N ASN A 57 8.62 -0.11 17.72
CA ASN A 57 9.81 0.55 17.18
C ASN A 57 11.10 -0.17 17.62
N ALA A 58 11.20 -0.56 18.89
CA ALA A 58 12.34 -1.34 19.37
C ALA A 58 12.39 -2.76 18.76
N SER A 59 11.24 -3.31 18.39
CA SER A 59 11.13 -4.59 17.70
C SER A 59 11.49 -4.47 16.22
N SER A 60 11.06 -3.40 15.54
CA SER A 60 11.32 -3.13 14.12
C SER A 60 12.82 -2.91 13.85
N LEU A 61 13.51 -2.17 14.71
CA LEU A 61 14.97 -1.98 14.63
C LEU A 61 15.76 -3.30 14.65
N ARG A 62 15.25 -4.31 15.38
CA ARG A 62 15.91 -5.62 15.47
C ARG A 62 15.54 -6.56 14.33
N SER A 63 14.30 -6.50 13.86
CA SER A 63 13.78 -7.35 12.78
C SER A 63 14.02 -6.75 11.40
N GLN A 64 14.43 -5.49 11.31
CA GLN A 64 14.46 -4.68 10.08
C GLN A 64 13.12 -4.66 9.34
N ARG A 65 12.01 -4.81 10.08
CA ARG A 65 10.64 -4.77 9.55
C ARG A 65 9.77 -3.86 10.40
N SER A 66 9.09 -2.94 9.74
CA SER A 66 8.15 -2.01 10.37
C SER A 66 6.75 -2.63 10.56
N ASN A 67 6.44 -3.68 9.82
CA ASN A 67 5.09 -4.21 9.62
C ASN A 67 4.09 -3.12 9.20
N THR A 68 4.57 -2.16 8.44
CA THR A 68 3.80 -1.03 7.94
C THR A 68 3.89 -0.99 6.42
N ILE A 69 2.77 -0.73 5.77
CA ILE A 69 2.72 -0.40 4.34
C ILE A 69 2.41 1.10 4.24
N ALA A 70 3.18 1.83 3.43
CA ALA A 70 2.85 3.22 3.13
C ALA A 70 1.96 3.28 1.88
N LEU A 71 0.79 3.87 2.03
CA LEU A 71 -0.11 4.18 0.91
C LEU A 71 0.07 5.65 0.55
N LEU A 72 0.52 5.90 -0.67
CA LEU A 72 0.82 7.22 -1.18
C LEU A 72 -0.20 7.58 -2.26
N PHE A 73 -0.99 8.62 -1.98
CA PHE A 73 -1.90 9.20 -2.97
C PHE A 73 -1.14 10.11 -3.92
N PHE A 74 -1.51 10.07 -5.19
CA PHE A 74 -1.21 11.17 -6.10
C PHE A 74 -2.10 12.37 -5.77
N GLU A 75 -1.54 13.57 -5.86
CA GLU A 75 -2.36 14.78 -5.90
C GLU A 75 -3.19 14.74 -7.19
N ASP A 76 -4.51 14.80 -7.01
CA ASP A 76 -5.42 14.97 -8.14
C ASP A 76 -5.35 16.47 -8.52
N PRO A 77 -5.00 16.83 -9.76
CA PRO A 77 -4.91 18.22 -10.19
C PRO A 77 -6.30 18.90 -10.32
N THR A 78 -7.27 18.48 -9.53
CA THR A 78 -8.56 19.16 -9.46
C THR A 78 -8.42 20.50 -8.72
N PRO A 79 -9.25 21.52 -9.06
CA PRO A 79 -9.22 22.84 -8.42
C PRO A 79 -9.51 22.83 -6.92
N ASP A 80 -9.99 21.72 -6.39
CA ASP A 80 -10.29 21.53 -4.97
C ASP A 80 -9.27 20.56 -4.36
N ASP A 81 -8.16 21.12 -3.88
CA ASP A 81 -7.07 20.40 -3.21
C ASP A 81 -7.51 19.63 -1.94
N SER A 82 -8.76 19.80 -1.51
CA SER A 82 -9.29 19.18 -0.30
C SER A 82 -9.91 17.80 -0.53
N MET A 83 -10.16 17.40 -1.78
CA MET A 83 -10.92 16.20 -2.09
C MET A 83 -10.07 15.08 -2.70
N ILE A 84 -9.93 14.00 -1.97
CA ILE A 84 -9.49 12.72 -2.54
C ILE A 84 -10.63 12.17 -3.40
N ASN A 85 -10.34 11.78 -4.64
CA ASN A 85 -11.32 11.15 -5.53
C ASN A 85 -12.06 10.01 -4.80
N PRO A 86 -13.41 10.02 -4.77
CA PRO A 86 -14.21 9.02 -4.04
C PRO A 86 -13.93 7.57 -4.43
N PHE A 87 -13.51 7.34 -5.67
CA PHE A 87 -13.08 6.02 -6.12
C PHE A 87 -11.87 5.50 -5.30
N PHE A 88 -10.86 6.33 -5.08
CA PHE A 88 -9.70 5.96 -4.30
C PHE A 88 -9.99 5.88 -2.80
N LEU A 89 -10.94 6.66 -2.29
CA LEU A 89 -11.43 6.52 -0.91
C LEU A 89 -12.10 5.15 -0.68
N SER A 90 -12.86 4.67 -1.66
CA SER A 90 -13.45 3.33 -1.59
C SER A 90 -12.39 2.23 -1.58
N MET A 91 -11.35 2.38 -2.41
CA MET A 91 -10.21 1.46 -2.42
C MET A 91 -9.43 1.49 -1.10
N LEU A 92 -9.24 2.68 -0.51
CA LEU A 92 -8.58 2.84 0.79
C LEU A 92 -9.25 1.97 1.87
N GLY A 93 -10.59 1.95 1.92
CA GLY A 93 -11.32 1.11 2.86
C GLY A 93 -11.01 -0.39 2.69
N SER A 94 -10.93 -0.86 1.44
CA SER A 94 -10.61 -2.25 1.12
C SER A 94 -9.14 -2.59 1.44
N ILE A 95 -8.21 -1.68 1.11
CA ILE A 95 -6.78 -1.82 1.40
C ILE A 95 -6.54 -1.85 2.90
N THR A 96 -7.18 -0.96 3.67
CA THR A 96 -7.08 -0.93 5.13
C THR A 96 -7.51 -2.24 5.75
N ARG A 97 -8.62 -2.81 5.28
CA ARG A 97 -9.09 -4.12 5.76
C ARG A 97 -8.11 -5.24 5.41
N ALA A 98 -7.57 -5.23 4.20
CA ALA A 98 -6.58 -6.22 3.77
C ALA A 98 -5.30 -6.12 4.61
N ALA A 99 -4.77 -4.92 4.83
CA ALA A 99 -3.61 -4.69 5.69
C ALA A 99 -3.83 -5.23 7.12
N ALA A 100 -4.98 -4.89 7.72
CA ALA A 100 -5.34 -5.37 9.06
C ALA A 100 -5.42 -6.91 9.14
N ASN A 101 -6.00 -7.57 8.13
CA ASN A 101 -6.07 -9.03 8.06
C ASN A 101 -4.69 -9.69 7.98
N HIS A 102 -3.69 -9.00 7.45
CA HIS A 102 -2.30 -9.43 7.40
C HIS A 102 -1.45 -8.95 8.59
N GLY A 103 -2.05 -8.28 9.59
CA GLY A 103 -1.35 -7.74 10.75
C GLY A 103 -0.40 -6.59 10.42
N LEU A 104 -0.69 -5.87 9.32
CA LEU A 104 0.09 -4.72 8.86
C LEU A 104 -0.61 -3.41 9.25
N ASP A 105 0.18 -2.44 9.67
CA ASP A 105 -0.28 -1.07 9.84
C ASP A 105 -0.27 -0.34 8.47
N LEU A 106 -1.15 0.64 8.29
CA LEU A 106 -1.20 1.45 7.07
C LEU A 106 -0.82 2.89 7.39
N LEU A 107 0.25 3.37 6.76
CA LEU A 107 0.67 4.77 6.80
C LEU A 107 0.16 5.46 5.53
N ILE A 108 -0.69 6.47 5.68
CA ILE A 108 -1.29 7.18 4.56
C ILE A 108 -0.61 8.54 4.39
N SER A 109 -0.21 8.87 3.16
CA SER A 109 0.42 10.13 2.81
C SER A 109 0.12 10.50 1.36
N PHE A 110 0.40 11.77 0.99
CA PHE A 110 0.45 12.19 -0.40
C PHE A 110 1.86 12.01 -0.96
N GLN A 111 1.94 11.76 -2.27
CA GLN A 111 3.21 11.65 -2.97
C GLN A 111 3.79 13.03 -3.21
N ARG A 112 5.04 13.20 -2.83
CA ARG A 112 5.84 14.37 -3.19
C ARG A 112 6.87 13.92 -4.22
N MET A 113 6.81 14.49 -5.41
CA MET A 113 7.68 14.08 -6.53
C MET A 113 9.15 14.44 -6.30
N GLU A 114 9.44 15.40 -5.39
CA GLU A 114 10.79 15.78 -4.99
C GLU A 114 11.44 14.71 -4.08
N ASP A 115 10.64 13.97 -3.32
CA ASP A 115 11.13 12.99 -2.35
C ASP A 115 11.67 11.75 -3.04
N ASP A 116 12.76 11.19 -2.51
CA ASP A 116 13.15 9.81 -2.78
C ASP A 116 12.35 8.88 -1.86
N TRP A 117 11.32 8.26 -2.41
CA TRP A 117 10.41 7.42 -1.62
C TRP A 117 11.07 6.18 -1.03
N HIS A 118 12.14 5.65 -1.67
CA HIS A 118 12.93 4.57 -1.10
C HIS A 118 13.58 5.03 0.21
N VAL A 119 14.29 6.15 0.18
CA VAL A 119 14.96 6.71 1.36
C VAL A 119 13.94 7.09 2.45
N VAL A 120 12.85 7.77 2.06
CA VAL A 120 11.84 8.29 3.00
C VAL A 120 11.09 7.18 3.72
N TYR A 121 10.83 6.06 3.07
CA TYR A 121 9.98 5.00 3.63
C TYR A 121 10.73 3.72 3.93
N HIS A 122 11.58 3.22 3.01
CA HIS A 122 12.29 1.96 3.17
C HIS A 122 13.53 2.09 4.06
N ASP A 123 14.49 2.95 3.69
CA ASP A 123 15.75 3.10 4.45
C ASP A 123 15.53 3.67 5.84
N SER A 124 14.53 4.54 5.98
CA SER A 124 14.10 5.08 7.28
C SER A 124 13.32 4.07 8.14
N HIS A 125 13.05 2.86 7.64
CA HIS A 125 12.22 1.82 8.28
C HIS A 125 10.81 2.28 8.65
N ARG A 126 10.24 3.26 7.94
CA ARG A 126 8.86 3.73 8.14
C ARG A 126 7.84 2.79 7.53
N ALA A 127 8.21 2.11 6.42
CA ALA A 127 7.36 1.13 5.77
C ALA A 127 8.19 0.02 5.11
N ASP A 128 7.65 -1.18 5.07
CA ASP A 128 8.24 -2.36 4.42
C ASP A 128 7.90 -2.42 2.93
N GLY A 129 6.92 -1.65 2.48
CA GLY A 129 6.51 -1.55 1.09
C GLY A 129 5.57 -0.37 0.85
N LEU A 130 5.33 -0.07 -0.43
CA LEU A 130 4.55 1.07 -0.87
C LEU A 130 3.32 0.61 -1.66
N ILE A 131 2.19 1.28 -1.46
CA ILE A 131 1.02 1.23 -2.36
C ILE A 131 0.86 2.62 -2.97
N LEU A 132 0.87 2.71 -4.28
CA LEU A 132 0.81 3.95 -5.04
C LEU A 132 -0.57 4.04 -5.68
N LEU A 133 -1.36 5.04 -5.27
CA LEU A 133 -2.78 5.13 -5.59
C LEU A 133 -3.13 6.50 -6.15
N GLY A 134 -3.73 6.55 -7.32
CA GLY A 134 -4.16 7.78 -7.99
C GLY A 134 -3.90 7.76 -9.48
N TYR A 135 -4.42 8.78 -10.17
CA TYR A 135 -4.17 9.04 -11.58
C TYR A 135 -3.17 10.19 -11.70
N GLY A 136 -1.88 9.87 -11.68
CA GLY A 136 -0.85 10.85 -11.97
C GLY A 136 -0.44 10.84 -13.44
N ASP A 137 0.29 11.88 -13.87
CA ASP A 137 0.95 11.90 -15.16
C ASP A 137 1.96 10.76 -15.26
N TYR A 138 1.61 9.72 -16.02
CA TYR A 138 2.43 8.52 -16.12
C TYR A 138 3.80 8.77 -16.73
N ALA A 139 3.94 9.72 -17.67
CA ALA A 139 5.20 10.02 -18.29
C ALA A 139 6.22 10.59 -17.29
N VAL A 140 5.77 11.49 -16.42
CA VAL A 140 6.58 12.04 -15.32
C VAL A 140 6.90 10.97 -14.27
N TYR A 141 5.93 10.15 -13.99
CA TYR A 141 5.97 9.18 -12.92
C TYR A 141 6.75 7.91 -13.24
N GLN A 142 6.80 7.52 -14.52
CA GLN A 142 7.45 6.29 -14.96
C GLN A 142 8.92 6.22 -14.53
N GLN A 143 9.64 7.34 -14.57
CA GLN A 143 11.04 7.39 -14.13
C GLN A 143 11.16 7.04 -12.64
N ARG A 144 10.27 7.54 -11.80
CA ARG A 144 10.25 7.25 -10.36
C ARG A 144 9.98 5.76 -10.09
N LEU A 145 9.08 5.14 -10.84
CA LEU A 145 8.81 3.70 -10.72
C LEU A 145 10.03 2.86 -11.11
N ARG A 146 10.75 3.25 -12.16
CA ARG A 146 12.00 2.59 -12.54
C ARG A 146 13.06 2.73 -11.45
N GLN A 147 13.17 3.90 -10.82
CA GLN A 147 14.08 4.13 -9.70
C GLN A 147 13.76 3.24 -8.51
N LEU A 148 12.50 3.20 -8.05
CA LEU A 148 12.06 2.31 -6.96
C LEU A 148 12.42 0.84 -7.23
N ARG A 149 12.20 0.39 -8.47
CA ARG A 149 12.55 -0.97 -8.87
C ARG A 149 14.06 -1.22 -8.82
N ALA A 150 14.86 -0.28 -9.33
CA ALA A 150 16.32 -0.37 -9.31
C ALA A 150 16.89 -0.38 -7.88
N GLN A 151 16.24 0.33 -6.95
CA GLN A 151 16.57 0.36 -5.53
C GLN A 151 16.07 -0.87 -4.76
N GLY A 152 15.32 -1.79 -5.39
CA GLY A 152 14.77 -2.97 -4.74
C GLY A 152 13.58 -2.69 -3.80
N THR A 153 12.92 -1.52 -3.93
CA THR A 153 11.74 -1.18 -3.14
C THR A 153 10.57 -2.09 -3.50
N HIS A 154 9.94 -2.67 -2.50
CA HIS A 154 8.70 -3.40 -2.69
C HIS A 154 7.55 -2.41 -2.88
N PHE A 155 6.88 -2.45 -4.03
CA PHE A 155 5.71 -1.60 -4.26
C PHE A 155 4.66 -2.27 -5.14
N ALA A 156 3.42 -1.82 -4.97
CA ALA A 156 2.31 -2.08 -5.88
C ALA A 156 1.68 -0.72 -6.27
N ARG A 157 1.22 -0.61 -7.50
CA ARG A 157 0.49 0.58 -7.96
C ARG A 157 -0.86 0.22 -8.55
N TRP A 158 -1.81 1.12 -8.44
CA TRP A 158 -3.01 1.11 -9.25
C TRP A 158 -2.73 1.80 -10.59
N GLY A 159 -3.16 1.20 -11.69
CA GLY A 159 -3.01 1.82 -13.01
C GLY A 159 -3.12 0.85 -14.17
N SER A 160 -2.82 1.32 -15.36
CA SER A 160 -2.77 0.47 -16.55
C SER A 160 -1.68 -0.58 -16.43
N VAL A 161 -2.05 -1.82 -16.73
CA VAL A 161 -1.11 -2.95 -16.75
C VAL A 161 -0.31 -2.87 -18.04
N SER A 162 0.98 -2.54 -17.95
CA SER A 162 1.92 -2.54 -19.05
C SER A 162 3.02 -3.56 -18.83
N SER A 163 3.57 -4.11 -19.91
CA SER A 163 4.68 -5.08 -19.86
C SER A 163 5.94 -4.55 -19.18
N ASP A 164 6.14 -3.23 -19.19
CA ASP A 164 7.37 -2.59 -18.71
C ASP A 164 7.51 -2.58 -17.18
N LEU A 165 6.41 -2.76 -16.47
CA LEU A 165 6.35 -2.76 -15.00
C LEU A 165 5.70 -4.05 -14.47
N ALA A 166 5.90 -5.15 -15.15
CA ALA A 166 5.40 -6.46 -14.72
C ALA A 166 5.77 -6.75 -13.26
N GLY A 167 4.75 -7.05 -12.46
CA GLY A 167 4.90 -7.50 -11.07
C GLY A 167 4.45 -6.54 -9.98
N GLY A 168 4.19 -5.26 -10.29
CA GLY A 168 3.77 -4.28 -9.27
C GLY A 168 2.50 -3.49 -9.63
N THR A 169 1.83 -3.82 -10.74
CA THR A 169 0.65 -3.07 -11.18
C THR A 169 -0.62 -3.90 -11.04
N VAL A 170 -1.63 -3.32 -10.41
CA VAL A 170 -3.00 -3.80 -10.33
C VAL A 170 -3.89 -2.80 -11.05
N GLY A 171 -4.76 -3.25 -11.92
CA GLY A 171 -5.63 -2.36 -12.68
C GLY A 171 -6.75 -3.11 -13.41
N SER A 172 -7.58 -2.34 -14.08
CA SER A 172 -8.64 -2.86 -14.93
C SER A 172 -8.14 -3.16 -16.34
N ASP A 173 -8.78 -4.09 -17.03
CA ASP A 173 -8.65 -4.24 -18.48
C ASP A 173 -9.33 -3.07 -19.20
N ASN A 174 -8.60 -1.97 -19.33
CA ASN A 174 -9.11 -0.74 -19.90
C ASN A 174 -9.37 -0.87 -21.42
N LEU A 175 -8.58 -1.69 -22.12
CA LEU A 175 -8.76 -1.94 -23.54
C LEU A 175 -10.07 -2.71 -23.78
N GLY A 176 -10.23 -3.85 -23.10
CA GLY A 176 -11.45 -4.64 -23.19
C GLY A 176 -12.69 -3.89 -22.73
N ALA A 177 -12.58 -3.08 -21.68
CA ALA A 177 -13.68 -2.24 -21.18
C ALA A 177 -14.10 -1.19 -22.23
N GLY A 178 -13.14 -0.50 -22.86
CA GLY A 178 -13.41 0.47 -23.92
C GLY A 178 -14.09 -0.18 -25.12
N ARG A 179 -13.61 -1.37 -25.53
CA ARG A 179 -14.22 -2.16 -26.60
C ARG A 179 -15.66 -2.56 -26.28
N ALA A 180 -15.89 -3.11 -25.09
CA ALA A 180 -17.24 -3.54 -24.67
C ALA A 180 -18.25 -2.38 -24.64
N VAL A 181 -17.84 -1.19 -24.19
CA VAL A 181 -18.67 0.02 -24.22
C VAL A 181 -18.96 0.41 -25.68
N GLY A 182 -17.97 0.38 -26.56
CA GLY A 182 -18.16 0.65 -27.99
C GLY A 182 -19.14 -0.32 -28.64
N GLU A 183 -18.97 -1.60 -28.45
CA GLU A 183 -19.87 -2.66 -28.94
C GLU A 183 -21.30 -2.45 -28.42
N HIS A 184 -21.46 -2.10 -27.13
CA HIS A 184 -22.77 -1.82 -26.55
C HIS A 184 -23.45 -0.62 -27.21
N LEU A 185 -22.75 0.49 -27.37
CA LEU A 185 -23.31 1.70 -28.00
C LEU A 185 -23.70 1.44 -29.46
N ILE A 186 -22.88 0.72 -30.19
CA ILE A 186 -23.15 0.35 -31.59
C ILE A 186 -24.38 -0.56 -31.69
N ALA A 187 -24.49 -1.56 -30.81
CA ALA A 187 -25.67 -2.42 -30.75
C ALA A 187 -26.96 -1.67 -30.41
N ARG A 188 -26.84 -0.53 -29.69
CA ARG A 188 -27.98 0.40 -29.44
C ARG A 188 -28.28 1.32 -30.61
N GLY A 189 -27.58 1.18 -31.73
CA GLY A 189 -27.80 1.98 -32.95
C GLY A 189 -27.02 3.30 -32.99
N CYS A 190 -26.12 3.55 -32.03
CA CYS A 190 -25.28 4.75 -32.07
C CYS A 190 -24.25 4.65 -33.21
N ARG A 191 -24.18 5.68 -34.05
CA ARG A 191 -23.24 5.79 -35.18
C ARG A 191 -22.30 6.97 -35.05
N ARG A 192 -22.57 7.87 -34.13
CA ARG A 192 -21.73 9.02 -33.79
C ARG A 192 -21.43 8.95 -32.31
N ILE A 193 -20.18 8.59 -31.99
CA ILE A 193 -19.74 8.35 -30.62
C ILE A 193 -18.57 9.30 -30.35
N ALA A 194 -18.61 10.00 -29.23
CA ALA A 194 -17.53 10.87 -28.79
C ALA A 194 -16.88 10.32 -27.53
N PHE A 195 -15.56 10.37 -27.46
CA PHE A 195 -14.79 10.11 -26.26
C PHE A 195 -14.47 11.44 -25.58
N LEU A 196 -14.81 11.57 -24.27
CA LEU A 196 -14.51 12.76 -23.47
C LEU A 196 -13.38 12.45 -22.51
N GLY A 197 -12.23 13.07 -22.73
CA GLY A 197 -11.03 12.92 -21.90
C GLY A 197 -9.74 12.92 -22.71
N ASN A 198 -8.61 12.95 -22.01
CA ASN A 198 -7.29 12.82 -22.63
C ASN A 198 -7.01 11.33 -22.90
N ALA A 199 -6.60 11.02 -24.16
CA ALA A 199 -6.27 9.67 -24.60
C ALA A 199 -4.83 9.62 -25.12
N ASP A 200 -3.89 10.09 -24.32
CA ASP A 200 -2.48 10.16 -24.64
C ASP A 200 -1.61 9.32 -23.70
N ALA A 201 -0.29 9.35 -23.90
CA ALA A 201 0.68 8.59 -23.11
C ALA A 201 0.78 9.02 -21.63
N HIS A 202 0.26 10.20 -21.28
CA HIS A 202 0.24 10.70 -19.91
C HIS A 202 -0.81 9.95 -19.07
N TYR A 203 -1.89 9.47 -19.72
CA TYR A 203 -3.00 8.75 -19.07
C TYR A 203 -3.30 7.43 -19.78
N PRO A 204 -2.42 6.41 -19.65
CA PRO A 204 -2.52 5.16 -20.40
C PRO A 204 -3.83 4.39 -20.16
N GLU A 205 -4.49 4.58 -19.01
CA GLU A 205 -5.79 4.00 -18.72
C GLU A 205 -6.87 4.54 -19.69
N PHE A 206 -6.84 5.84 -19.95
CA PHE A 206 -7.79 6.49 -20.86
C PHE A 206 -7.40 6.23 -22.32
N ALA A 207 -6.12 6.22 -22.66
CA ALA A 207 -5.63 5.85 -23.98
C ALA A 207 -6.09 4.44 -24.37
N ASN A 208 -5.97 3.46 -23.47
CA ASN A 208 -6.43 2.09 -23.69
C ASN A 208 -7.96 2.03 -23.88
N ARG A 209 -8.74 2.78 -23.11
CA ARG A 209 -10.21 2.84 -23.29
C ARG A 209 -10.59 3.44 -24.63
N TYR A 210 -9.90 4.50 -25.04
CA TYR A 210 -10.10 5.12 -26.37
C TYR A 210 -9.76 4.16 -27.50
N GLU A 211 -8.61 3.48 -27.41
CA GLU A 211 -8.21 2.48 -28.40
C GLU A 211 -9.22 1.32 -28.48
N GLY A 212 -9.68 0.80 -27.35
CA GLY A 212 -10.73 -0.25 -27.31
C GLY A 212 -12.03 0.19 -27.99
N LEU A 213 -12.47 1.43 -27.71
CA LEU A 213 -13.61 2.02 -28.41
C LEU A 213 -13.38 2.10 -29.92
N GLY A 214 -12.19 2.58 -30.34
CA GLY A 214 -11.82 2.66 -31.75
C GLY A 214 -11.79 1.31 -32.46
N MET A 215 -11.37 0.24 -31.76
CA MET A 215 -11.44 -1.13 -32.29
C MET A 215 -12.87 -1.54 -32.61
N ALA A 216 -13.82 -1.36 -31.65
CA ALA A 216 -15.23 -1.67 -31.86
C ALA A 216 -15.84 -0.86 -33.02
N MET A 217 -15.51 0.42 -33.13
CA MET A 217 -16.01 1.29 -34.21
C MET A 217 -15.48 0.83 -35.57
N ARG A 218 -14.18 0.55 -35.70
CA ARG A 218 -13.57 0.06 -36.96
C ARG A 218 -14.18 -1.27 -37.41
N GLU A 219 -14.39 -2.21 -36.47
CA GLU A 219 -15.03 -3.50 -36.75
C GLU A 219 -16.49 -3.35 -37.25
N ALA A 220 -17.18 -2.31 -36.82
CA ALA A 220 -18.54 -1.98 -37.25
C ALA A 220 -18.59 -1.08 -38.50
N GLY A 221 -17.44 -0.78 -39.11
CA GLY A 221 -17.36 0.13 -40.29
C GLY A 221 -17.71 1.58 -39.95
N ILE A 222 -17.47 1.99 -38.69
CA ILE A 222 -17.67 3.37 -38.22
C ILE A 222 -16.28 3.99 -38.07
N GLU A 223 -16.08 5.15 -38.65
CA GLU A 223 -14.83 5.92 -38.50
C GLU A 223 -14.77 6.47 -37.06
N PRO A 224 -13.67 6.21 -36.30
CA PRO A 224 -13.54 6.68 -34.93
C PRO A 224 -13.22 8.16 -34.80
#